data_4de5ed1fca180a78ac25679424ebb328
#
_entry.id   4de5ed1fca180a78ac25679424ebb328
#
_cell.length_a   1.000
_cell.length_b   1.000
_cell.length_c   1.000
_cell.angle_alpha   90.00
_cell.angle_beta   90.00
_cell.angle_gamma   90.00
#
_symmetry.space_group_name_H-M   'P 1'
#
loop_
_entity.id
_entity.type
_entity.pdbx_description
1 polymer ?
#
loop_
_entity_poly.entity_id
_entity_poly.type
_entity_poly.pdbx_seq_one_letter_code
_entity_poly.pdbx_strand_id
1 'polypeptide(L)'
;MQGDFVTISGAVSLGGLITAAVLNQEYQIDSVPTTNTYTITAKDTTGATVTANASDSGNGGSGVDGVYQLNSGLNTGVGGTGWGAGTWGRGTWGSAAAQTVATELRIWTHDNFGEDLLINPRDAGIFYWDKSDGLTARAVEVNTTNFVNALEPPVFAKQVLVSDVDRHVIVFGTNPVFGTEQDPLLIRFSSQESLTDWLPTASNSAGDLRIGSGSEFVTAVETKREIVVITDSSVHSMQFIGDPFVFGIQPIASNITIMGPNSAIAVEDAVFWMGRQTFYLYDGKTQQLPCTVKERVFFDFDYDQADKVYAGINSEFSEVIWFYPSKTNSLANGGTGENDRYVIFNYGENSWYYGNLGRSAFLDRGIRDFPIGAADNYLYNHELG
;
A
#
# COMPACT_ATOMS: atom_id res chain seq x y z
N MET A 1 12.45 11.29 -8.72
CA MET A 1 11.91 12.59 -8.22
C MET A 1 12.63 12.95 -6.92
N GLN A 2 12.42 14.14 -6.35
CA GLN A 2 12.91 14.44 -5.00
C GLN A 2 12.30 13.46 -4.01
N GLY A 3 13.11 12.94 -3.07
CA GLY A 3 12.68 11.95 -2.10
C GLY A 3 12.83 10.48 -2.53
N ASP A 4 12.99 10.20 -3.82
CA ASP A 4 13.30 8.87 -4.32
C ASP A 4 14.74 8.47 -3.99
N PHE A 5 15.13 7.26 -4.33
CA PHE A 5 16.44 6.73 -4.02
C PHE A 5 17.24 6.40 -5.28
N VAL A 6 18.54 6.46 -5.16
CA VAL A 6 19.48 5.99 -6.19
C VAL A 6 20.58 5.17 -5.52
N THR A 7 20.79 3.95 -5.99
CA THR A 7 21.93 3.12 -5.61
C THR A 7 23.05 3.35 -6.61
N ILE A 8 24.15 3.91 -6.15
CA ILE A 8 25.33 4.19 -6.98
C ILE A 8 26.31 3.02 -6.85
N SER A 9 26.87 2.59 -7.97
CA SER A 9 27.89 1.56 -8.04
C SER A 9 28.97 1.90 -9.07
N GLY A 10 30.13 1.25 -8.98
CA GLY A 10 31.25 1.48 -9.92
C GLY A 10 31.94 2.82 -9.80
N ALA A 11 31.55 3.68 -8.84
CA ALA A 11 32.20 4.95 -8.62
C ALA A 11 33.59 4.79 -7.99
N VAL A 12 34.56 5.59 -8.44
CA VAL A 12 35.87 5.76 -7.81
C VAL A 12 35.89 6.98 -6.89
N SER A 13 36.89 7.07 -6.01
CA SER A 13 37.00 8.20 -5.07
C SER A 13 37.07 9.54 -5.79
N LEU A 14 36.36 10.54 -5.25
CA LEU A 14 36.53 11.96 -5.62
C LEU A 14 37.64 12.67 -4.84
N GLY A 15 38.44 11.92 -4.09
CA GLY A 15 39.50 12.47 -3.24
C GLY A 15 39.05 12.81 -1.82
N GLY A 16 40.01 12.90 -0.91
CA GLY A 16 39.77 13.21 0.50
C GLY A 16 38.80 12.28 1.18
N LEU A 17 37.79 12.83 1.82
CA LEU A 17 36.75 12.09 2.54
C LEU A 17 35.68 11.47 1.63
N ILE A 18 35.57 11.92 0.38
CA ILE A 18 34.60 11.35 -0.59
C ILE A 18 35.25 10.15 -1.29
N THR A 19 35.31 9.05 -0.56
CA THR A 19 35.90 7.78 -1.03
C THR A 19 34.94 6.99 -1.93
N ALA A 20 35.46 5.95 -2.61
CA ALA A 20 34.63 5.02 -3.35
C ALA A 20 33.55 4.36 -2.45
N ALA A 21 33.88 4.04 -1.19
CA ALA A 21 32.95 3.46 -0.23
C ALA A 21 31.84 4.46 0.18
N VAL A 22 32.14 5.74 0.21
CA VAL A 22 31.13 6.80 0.42
C VAL A 22 30.23 6.92 -0.79
N LEU A 23 30.74 6.82 -2.01
CA LEU A 23 29.92 7.01 -3.21
C LEU A 23 29.05 5.77 -3.55
N ASN A 24 29.61 4.56 -3.39
CA ASN A 24 28.93 3.31 -3.79
C ASN A 24 27.95 2.83 -2.71
N GLN A 25 26.87 3.58 -2.52
CA GLN A 25 25.80 3.31 -1.56
C GLN A 25 24.45 3.72 -2.15
N GLU A 26 23.40 3.43 -1.42
CA GLU A 26 22.07 3.96 -1.69
C GLU A 26 21.92 5.35 -1.05
N TYR A 27 21.41 6.30 -1.82
CA TYR A 27 21.16 7.66 -1.39
C TYR A 27 19.73 8.10 -1.71
N GLN A 28 19.15 8.85 -0.79
CA GLN A 28 17.93 9.58 -1.09
C GLN A 28 18.26 10.83 -1.93
N ILE A 29 17.44 11.11 -2.92
CA ILE A 29 17.57 12.28 -3.78
C ILE A 29 17.05 13.51 -3.01
N ASP A 30 17.92 14.43 -2.68
CA ASP A 30 17.58 15.64 -1.93
C ASP A 30 16.87 16.68 -2.80
N SER A 31 17.30 16.83 -4.04
CA SER A 31 16.68 17.75 -5.01
C SER A 31 16.98 17.34 -6.45
N VAL A 32 16.15 17.83 -7.38
CA VAL A 32 16.30 17.63 -8.82
C VAL A 32 16.37 19.01 -9.50
N PRO A 33 17.54 19.67 -9.54
CA PRO A 33 17.68 21.01 -10.09
C PRO A 33 17.36 21.12 -11.59
N THR A 34 17.62 20.06 -12.35
CA THR A 34 17.27 19.98 -13.79
C THR A 34 16.83 18.57 -14.13
N THR A 35 16.26 18.37 -15.32
CA THR A 35 15.82 17.06 -15.82
C THR A 35 16.90 15.98 -15.76
N ASN A 36 18.18 16.37 -15.82
CA ASN A 36 19.32 15.44 -15.92
C ASN A 36 20.26 15.51 -14.72
N THR A 37 19.90 16.22 -13.65
CA THR A 37 20.74 16.36 -12.47
C THR A 37 19.95 16.21 -11.17
N TYR A 38 20.55 15.58 -10.21
CA TYR A 38 20.02 15.49 -8.84
C TYR A 38 21.15 15.70 -7.82
N THR A 39 20.78 16.02 -6.60
CA THR A 39 21.70 16.15 -5.47
C THR A 39 21.46 15.09 -4.43
N ILE A 40 22.51 14.67 -3.74
CA ILE A 40 22.49 13.74 -2.62
C ILE A 40 23.33 14.28 -1.48
N THR A 41 23.02 13.93 -0.26
CA THR A 41 23.87 14.17 0.91
C THR A 41 24.77 12.96 1.14
N ALA A 42 26.07 13.10 0.87
CA ALA A 42 27.03 12.03 1.06
C ALA A 42 27.14 11.59 2.53
N LYS A 43 27.15 10.28 2.77
CA LYS A 43 27.24 9.66 4.10
C LYS A 43 28.35 8.61 4.11
N ASP A 44 28.99 8.43 5.25
CA ASP A 44 29.90 7.31 5.44
C ASP A 44 29.13 5.98 5.67
N THR A 45 29.84 4.89 5.81
CA THR A 45 29.26 3.55 6.05
C THR A 45 28.55 3.43 7.41
N THR A 46 28.66 4.41 8.27
CA THR A 46 27.95 4.50 9.57
C THR A 46 26.68 5.37 9.48
N GLY A 47 26.46 6.03 8.33
CA GLY A 47 25.33 6.94 8.09
C GLY A 47 25.60 8.39 8.48
N ALA A 48 26.82 8.73 8.92
CA ALA A 48 27.19 10.10 9.25
C ALA A 48 27.47 10.91 7.98
N THR A 49 27.01 12.19 7.95
CA THR A 49 27.24 13.09 6.81
C THR A 49 28.71 13.36 6.60
N VAL A 50 29.16 13.24 5.37
CA VAL A 50 30.54 13.49 4.96
C VAL A 50 30.60 14.71 4.05
N THR A 51 31.48 15.67 4.41
CA THR A 51 31.73 16.87 3.60
C THR A 51 33.03 16.73 2.82
N ALA A 52 33.00 17.11 1.54
CA ALA A 52 34.19 17.11 0.70
C ALA A 52 35.28 18.03 1.29
N ASN A 53 36.48 17.52 1.40
CA ASN A 53 37.66 18.25 1.90
C ASN A 53 38.84 18.26 0.89
N ALA A 54 38.60 17.80 -0.31
CA ALA A 54 39.55 17.82 -1.42
C ALA A 54 38.79 18.10 -2.73
N SER A 55 39.51 18.59 -3.73
CA SER A 55 38.98 18.76 -5.09
C SER A 55 39.39 17.57 -5.94
N ASP A 56 38.47 17.12 -6.78
CA ASP A 56 38.71 16.11 -7.81
C ASP A 56 38.15 16.55 -9.15
N SER A 57 38.81 16.18 -10.24
CA SER A 57 38.36 16.41 -11.61
C SER A 57 37.81 15.14 -12.29
N GLY A 58 37.88 14.00 -11.62
CA GLY A 58 37.55 12.68 -12.16
C GLY A 58 36.09 12.34 -12.22
N ASN A 59 35.20 13.14 -11.64
CA ASN A 59 33.74 12.96 -11.62
C ASN A 59 33.26 11.56 -11.21
N GLY A 60 34.00 10.89 -10.33
CA GLY A 60 33.67 9.53 -9.86
C GLY A 60 34.03 8.41 -10.84
N GLY A 61 34.65 8.72 -11.99
CA GLY A 61 35.07 7.73 -13.00
C GLY A 61 34.02 7.52 -14.11
N SER A 62 34.42 6.72 -15.14
CA SER A 62 33.58 6.44 -16.30
C SER A 62 32.70 5.20 -16.18
N GLY A 63 32.85 4.45 -15.09
CA GLY A 63 32.09 3.23 -14.83
C GLY A 63 31.02 3.38 -13.76
N VAL A 64 30.53 4.61 -13.52
CA VAL A 64 29.48 4.86 -12.53
C VAL A 64 28.14 4.47 -13.06
N ASP A 65 27.49 3.54 -12.38
CA ASP A 65 26.09 3.14 -12.64
C ASP A 65 25.20 3.67 -11.52
N GLY A 66 23.98 4.12 -11.85
CA GLY A 66 22.97 4.56 -10.92
C GLY A 66 21.68 3.76 -11.12
N VAL A 67 21.25 3.01 -10.12
CA VAL A 67 19.97 2.30 -10.14
C VAL A 67 18.95 3.12 -9.37
N TYR A 68 17.98 3.67 -10.10
CA TYR A 68 16.90 4.46 -9.53
C TYR A 68 15.86 3.58 -8.84
N GLN A 69 15.35 4.05 -7.69
CA GLN A 69 14.30 3.39 -6.94
C GLN A 69 13.28 4.41 -6.44
N LEU A 70 12.00 4.07 -6.59
CA LEU A 70 10.91 4.88 -6.05
C LEU A 70 10.92 4.88 -4.52
N ASN A 71 10.61 6.03 -3.94
CA ASN A 71 10.24 6.08 -2.53
C ASN A 71 8.78 5.62 -2.37
N SER A 72 8.59 4.41 -1.90
CA SER A 72 7.27 3.83 -1.66
C SER A 72 6.79 3.97 -0.21
N GLY A 73 7.43 4.84 0.59
CA GLY A 73 7.09 5.09 1.99
C GLY A 73 8.00 4.40 3.00
N LEU A 74 7.66 4.50 4.27
CA LEU A 74 8.43 3.97 5.39
C LEU A 74 8.03 2.53 5.75
N ASN A 75 8.92 1.81 6.43
CA ASN A 75 8.64 0.47 6.97
C ASN A 75 7.77 0.52 8.23
N THR A 76 7.66 1.68 8.88
CA THR A 76 6.86 1.89 10.08
C THR A 76 6.03 3.14 9.93
N GLY A 77 4.77 3.09 10.33
CA GLY A 77 3.92 4.27 10.39
C GLY A 77 4.48 5.27 11.41
N VAL A 78 4.52 6.54 11.04
CA VAL A 78 4.89 7.63 11.93
C VAL A 78 3.64 8.46 12.20
N GLY A 79 3.13 8.39 13.42
CA GLY A 79 1.97 9.19 13.83
C GLY A 79 2.25 10.68 13.72
N GLY A 80 1.31 11.43 13.17
CA GLY A 80 1.39 12.89 13.13
C GLY A 80 1.45 13.48 14.54
N THR A 81 2.12 14.62 14.70
CA THR A 81 2.14 15.39 15.95
C THR A 81 1.40 16.72 15.76
N GLY A 82 0.58 17.10 16.72
CA GLY A 82 -0.19 18.32 16.65
C GLY A 82 -1.41 18.28 17.58
N TRP A 83 -2.31 19.26 17.44
CA TRP A 83 -3.57 19.29 18.16
C TRP A 83 -4.46 18.11 17.70
N GLY A 84 -4.77 17.23 18.63
CA GLY A 84 -5.57 16.02 18.34
C GLY A 84 -4.75 14.76 18.04
N ALA A 85 -3.43 14.84 17.88
CA ALA A 85 -2.56 13.69 17.71
C ALA A 85 -1.90 13.28 19.03
N GLY A 86 -2.31 12.17 19.60
CA GLY A 86 -1.71 11.59 20.82
C GLY A 86 -2.13 12.22 22.15
N THR A 87 -1.38 11.93 23.22
CA THR A 87 -1.70 12.36 24.59
C THR A 87 -1.45 13.87 24.82
N TRP A 88 -2.35 14.51 25.57
CA TRP A 88 -2.16 15.86 26.08
C TRP A 88 -0.90 15.93 26.95
N GLY A 89 -0.04 16.95 26.72
CA GLY A 89 1.16 17.16 27.51
C GLY A 89 2.48 16.85 26.83
N ARG A 90 2.50 16.68 25.51
CA ARG A 90 3.76 16.63 24.73
C ARG A 90 4.35 18.03 24.61
N GLY A 91 5.43 18.29 25.34
CA GLY A 91 6.18 19.53 25.32
C GLY A 91 5.92 20.43 26.52
N THR A 92 6.78 21.45 26.70
CA THR A 92 6.62 22.49 27.73
C THR A 92 5.63 23.56 27.27
N TRP A 93 4.87 24.13 28.19
CA TRP A 93 4.00 25.27 27.94
C TRP A 93 4.78 26.40 27.25
N GLY A 94 4.32 26.84 26.07
CA GLY A 94 4.94 27.93 25.32
C GLY A 94 5.95 27.52 24.24
N SER A 95 6.29 26.24 24.09
CA SER A 95 7.03 25.75 22.94
C SER A 95 6.08 25.18 21.90
N ALA A 96 6.16 25.64 20.67
CA ALA A 96 5.47 25.03 19.55
C ALA A 96 6.05 23.59 19.40
N ALA A 97 5.20 22.57 19.58
CA ALA A 97 5.58 21.21 19.17
C ALA A 97 5.85 21.24 17.66
N ALA A 98 6.97 20.69 17.25
CA ALA A 98 7.23 20.47 15.83
C ALA A 98 6.05 19.63 15.28
N GLN A 99 5.29 20.20 14.35
CA GLN A 99 4.24 19.47 13.67
C GLN A 99 4.94 18.53 12.68
N THR A 100 4.79 17.24 12.90
CA THR A 100 5.12 16.23 11.89
C THR A 100 3.83 15.79 11.23
N VAL A 101 3.83 15.76 9.92
CA VAL A 101 2.76 15.13 9.15
C VAL A 101 2.86 13.62 9.37
N ALA A 102 1.73 12.95 9.49
CA ALA A 102 1.72 11.49 9.48
C ALA A 102 2.39 11.00 8.19
N THR A 103 3.37 10.12 8.32
CA THR A 103 4.00 9.52 7.15
C THR A 103 3.42 8.14 6.98
N GLU A 104 2.86 7.90 5.81
CA GLU A 104 2.19 6.63 5.49
C GLU A 104 3.18 5.46 5.44
N LEU A 105 2.68 4.30 5.82
CA LEU A 105 3.40 3.04 5.72
C LEU A 105 3.57 2.66 4.25
N ARG A 106 4.69 2.01 3.93
CA ARG A 106 4.92 1.39 2.63
C ARG A 106 3.93 0.25 2.40
N ILE A 107 2.91 0.51 1.60
CA ILE A 107 1.89 -0.46 1.22
C ILE A 107 1.85 -0.54 -0.30
N TRP A 108 1.77 -1.76 -0.80
CA TRP A 108 1.66 -2.04 -2.22
C TRP A 108 0.37 -2.77 -2.50
N THR A 109 -0.28 -2.38 -3.58
CA THR A 109 -1.37 -3.16 -4.16
C THR A 109 -0.96 -3.64 -5.55
N HIS A 110 -1.50 -4.75 -5.97
CA HIS A 110 -1.23 -5.33 -7.27
C HIS A 110 -2.42 -6.15 -7.73
N ASP A 111 -2.56 -6.29 -9.03
CA ASP A 111 -3.56 -7.13 -9.63
C ASP A 111 -3.11 -7.58 -11.04
N ASN A 112 -3.69 -8.66 -11.54
CA ASN A 112 -3.35 -9.19 -12.84
C ASN A 112 -4.17 -8.52 -13.95
N PHE A 113 -3.50 -8.09 -15.01
CA PHE A 113 -4.12 -7.63 -16.25
C PHE A 113 -3.83 -8.66 -17.35
N GLY A 114 -4.60 -9.75 -17.34
CA GLY A 114 -4.31 -10.94 -18.13
C GLY A 114 -3.14 -11.73 -17.55
N GLU A 115 -2.05 -11.87 -18.30
CA GLU A 115 -0.81 -12.51 -17.84
C GLU A 115 0.18 -11.50 -17.21
N ASP A 116 -0.10 -10.21 -17.37
CA ASP A 116 0.75 -9.11 -16.93
C ASP A 116 0.34 -8.64 -15.53
N LEU A 117 1.18 -7.81 -14.90
CA LEU A 117 0.97 -7.36 -13.54
C LEU A 117 0.85 -5.84 -13.49
N LEU A 118 -0.21 -5.37 -12.86
CA LEU A 118 -0.35 -3.99 -12.40
C LEU A 118 0.10 -3.88 -10.96
N ILE A 119 0.87 -2.84 -10.66
CA ILE A 119 1.45 -2.60 -9.34
C ILE A 119 1.20 -1.14 -8.98
N ASN A 120 0.78 -0.89 -7.76
CA ASN A 120 0.61 0.46 -7.24
C ASN A 120 1.22 0.57 -5.83
N PRO A 121 2.30 1.32 -5.65
CA PRO A 121 2.67 1.83 -4.34
C PRO A 121 1.59 2.82 -3.89
N ARG A 122 1.05 2.65 -2.69
CA ARG A 122 0.00 3.53 -2.17
C ARG A 122 0.41 5.00 -2.27
N ASP A 123 -0.52 5.85 -2.75
CA ASP A 123 -0.34 7.27 -3.02
C ASP A 123 0.73 7.62 -4.09
N ALA A 124 1.06 6.65 -4.94
CA ALA A 124 1.90 6.85 -6.13
C ALA A 124 1.17 6.42 -7.40
N GLY A 125 1.85 6.51 -8.54
CA GLY A 125 1.34 6.09 -9.84
C GLY A 125 1.12 4.58 -9.96
N ILE A 126 0.58 4.18 -11.09
CA ILE A 126 0.39 2.77 -11.46
C ILE A 126 1.58 2.34 -12.31
N PHE A 127 2.08 1.14 -12.05
CA PHE A 127 3.16 0.51 -12.81
C PHE A 127 2.65 -0.74 -13.49
N TYR A 128 3.08 -0.96 -14.71
CA TYR A 128 2.77 -2.12 -15.53
C TYR A 128 4.03 -2.94 -15.77
N TRP A 129 3.96 -4.22 -15.49
CA TRP A 129 5.01 -5.19 -15.80
C TRP A 129 4.50 -6.18 -16.83
N ASP A 130 5.15 -6.19 -18.01
CA ASP A 130 4.85 -7.12 -19.10
C ASP A 130 5.57 -8.43 -18.85
N LYS A 131 4.85 -9.53 -18.77
CA LYS A 131 5.42 -10.88 -18.60
C LYS A 131 6.40 -11.24 -19.71
N SER A 132 6.18 -10.75 -20.93
CA SER A 132 7.03 -11.05 -22.08
C SER A 132 8.44 -10.48 -21.97
N ASP A 133 8.61 -9.40 -21.18
CA ASP A 133 9.92 -8.78 -20.91
C ASP A 133 10.79 -9.60 -19.93
N GLY A 134 10.21 -10.59 -19.26
CA GLY A 134 10.88 -11.48 -18.33
C GLY A 134 11.13 -10.88 -16.94
N LEU A 135 11.60 -11.73 -16.02
CA LEU A 135 11.73 -11.39 -14.58
C LEU A 135 12.81 -10.35 -14.27
N THR A 136 13.69 -10.05 -15.21
CA THR A 136 14.76 -9.05 -15.03
C THR A 136 14.33 -7.65 -15.46
N ALA A 137 13.23 -7.55 -16.20
CA ALA A 137 12.65 -6.26 -16.57
C ALA A 137 11.94 -5.62 -15.37
N ARG A 138 12.01 -4.29 -15.30
CA ARG A 138 11.28 -3.51 -14.30
C ARG A 138 9.91 -3.13 -14.83
N ALA A 139 8.94 -3.02 -13.92
CA ALA A 139 7.66 -2.43 -14.25
C ALA A 139 7.85 -0.96 -14.68
N VAL A 140 7.02 -0.52 -15.64
CA VAL A 140 7.05 0.80 -16.24
C VAL A 140 5.83 1.59 -15.78
N GLU A 141 6.03 2.83 -15.36
CA GLU A 141 4.93 3.70 -14.94
C GLU A 141 3.96 3.98 -16.10
N VAL A 142 2.67 3.86 -15.83
CA VAL A 142 1.60 4.16 -16.80
C VAL A 142 1.39 5.67 -16.86
N ASN A 143 2.12 6.32 -17.74
CA ASN A 143 2.05 7.75 -17.98
C ASN A 143 2.20 8.08 -19.48
N THR A 144 1.98 9.33 -19.86
CA THR A 144 2.05 9.77 -21.26
C THR A 144 3.46 9.76 -21.84
N THR A 145 4.49 9.66 -21.02
CA THR A 145 5.90 9.58 -21.48
C THR A 145 6.26 8.15 -21.89
N ASN A 146 5.86 7.17 -21.08
CA ASN A 146 6.17 5.77 -21.32
C ASN A 146 5.19 5.13 -22.31
N PHE A 147 3.94 5.57 -22.29
CA PHE A 147 2.86 5.12 -23.18
C PHE A 147 2.37 6.29 -24.02
N VAL A 148 2.91 6.45 -25.21
CA VAL A 148 2.68 7.61 -26.11
C VAL A 148 1.19 7.85 -26.42
N ASN A 149 0.37 6.80 -26.38
CA ASN A 149 -1.07 6.88 -26.64
C ASN A 149 -1.91 6.91 -25.36
N ALA A 150 -1.29 7.06 -24.19
CA ALA A 150 -2.05 7.13 -22.94
C ALA A 150 -2.84 8.45 -22.87
N LEU A 151 -4.12 8.32 -22.56
CA LEU A 151 -5.07 9.43 -22.44
C LEU A 151 -5.42 9.63 -20.98
N GLU A 152 -4.88 10.66 -20.34
CA GLU A 152 -5.17 11.06 -18.96
C GLU A 152 -4.99 9.94 -17.92
N PRO A 153 -3.87 9.18 -17.91
CA PRO A 153 -3.64 8.16 -16.91
C PRO A 153 -3.60 8.75 -15.49
N PRO A 154 -4.03 8.00 -14.46
CA PRO A 154 -3.94 8.44 -13.08
C PRO A 154 -2.48 8.67 -12.64
N VAL A 155 -2.24 9.78 -11.94
CA VAL A 155 -0.92 10.14 -11.40
C VAL A 155 -0.73 9.58 -9.99
N PHE A 156 -1.85 9.44 -9.25
CA PHE A 156 -1.89 8.90 -7.90
C PHE A 156 -2.99 7.87 -7.77
N ALA A 157 -2.75 6.85 -6.97
CA ALA A 157 -3.77 5.90 -6.55
C ALA A 157 -3.44 5.35 -5.15
N LYS A 158 -4.47 5.18 -4.31
CA LYS A 158 -4.34 4.45 -3.04
C LYS A 158 -4.38 2.94 -3.25
N GLN A 159 -5.10 2.50 -4.28
CA GLN A 159 -5.22 1.08 -4.65
C GLN A 159 -5.53 0.95 -6.13
N VAL A 160 -4.97 -0.07 -6.77
CA VAL A 160 -5.35 -0.55 -8.10
C VAL A 160 -6.05 -1.90 -7.99
N LEU A 161 -7.04 -2.12 -8.87
CA LEU A 161 -7.77 -3.36 -9.02
C LEU A 161 -8.15 -3.53 -10.48
N VAL A 162 -8.19 -4.76 -10.98
CA VAL A 162 -8.70 -5.11 -12.31
C VAL A 162 -9.99 -5.89 -12.13
N SER A 163 -11.10 -5.37 -12.66
CA SER A 163 -12.37 -6.07 -12.57
C SER A 163 -12.33 -7.40 -13.33
N ASP A 164 -12.58 -8.50 -12.62
CA ASP A 164 -12.54 -9.86 -13.18
C ASP A 164 -13.55 -10.08 -14.31
N VAL A 165 -14.71 -9.43 -14.21
CA VAL A 165 -15.83 -9.63 -15.16
C VAL A 165 -15.65 -8.77 -16.41
N ASP A 166 -15.28 -7.50 -16.23
CA ASP A 166 -15.37 -6.49 -17.28
C ASP A 166 -14.00 -6.01 -17.74
N ARG A 167 -12.93 -6.41 -17.03
CA ARG A 167 -11.54 -6.10 -17.36
C ARG A 167 -11.26 -4.60 -17.51
N HIS A 168 -11.89 -3.79 -16.65
CA HIS A 168 -11.51 -2.41 -16.44
C HIS A 168 -10.40 -2.34 -15.39
N VAL A 169 -9.42 -1.49 -15.60
CA VAL A 169 -8.50 -1.11 -14.53
C VAL A 169 -9.17 -0.03 -13.70
N ILE A 170 -9.33 -0.27 -12.41
CA ILE A 170 -10.00 0.63 -11.46
C ILE A 170 -8.98 1.14 -10.46
N VAL A 171 -8.98 2.43 -10.20
CA VAL A 171 -8.13 3.07 -9.20
C VAL A 171 -8.96 3.86 -8.21
N PHE A 172 -8.56 3.78 -6.96
CA PHE A 172 -9.25 4.40 -5.84
C PHE A 172 -8.37 5.46 -5.19
N GLY A 173 -8.99 6.56 -4.72
CA GLY A 173 -8.28 7.67 -4.09
C GLY A 173 -7.29 8.33 -5.06
N THR A 174 -7.77 8.79 -6.19
CA THR A 174 -6.95 9.25 -7.32
C THR A 174 -7.17 10.73 -7.64
N ASN A 175 -6.46 11.26 -8.63
CA ASN A 175 -6.66 12.61 -9.16
C ASN A 175 -7.79 12.66 -10.20
N PRO A 176 -8.54 13.76 -10.32
CA PRO A 176 -9.53 13.93 -11.38
C PRO A 176 -8.87 14.02 -12.77
N VAL A 177 -9.68 13.81 -13.81
CA VAL A 177 -9.25 14.02 -15.20
C VAL A 177 -8.79 15.46 -15.36
N PHE A 178 -7.64 15.67 -15.99
CA PHE A 178 -6.93 16.95 -16.13
C PHE A 178 -6.50 17.60 -14.80
N GLY A 179 -6.67 16.93 -13.68
CA GLY A 179 -6.24 17.41 -12.35
C GLY A 179 -4.95 16.74 -11.88
N THR A 180 -4.21 17.43 -11.03
CA THR A 180 -2.97 16.94 -10.42
C THR A 180 -3.07 16.76 -8.90
N GLU A 181 -4.18 17.18 -8.30
CA GLU A 181 -4.43 17.04 -6.86
C GLU A 181 -5.20 15.75 -6.60
N GLN A 182 -4.77 15.00 -5.61
CA GLN A 182 -5.44 13.76 -5.21
C GLN A 182 -6.77 14.06 -4.51
N ASP A 183 -7.87 13.46 -4.96
CA ASP A 183 -9.13 13.38 -4.22
C ASP A 183 -9.21 11.99 -3.56
N PRO A 184 -9.16 11.92 -2.23
CA PRO A 184 -9.14 10.65 -1.51
C PRO A 184 -10.41 9.80 -1.64
N LEU A 185 -11.49 10.36 -2.20
CA LEU A 185 -12.77 9.68 -2.42
C LEU A 185 -13.10 9.46 -3.90
N LEU A 186 -12.21 9.85 -4.81
CA LEU A 186 -12.42 9.68 -6.24
C LEU A 186 -12.02 8.27 -6.69
N ILE A 187 -12.85 7.66 -7.52
CA ILE A 187 -12.61 6.41 -8.21
C ILE A 187 -12.54 6.72 -9.70
N ARG A 188 -11.53 6.23 -10.39
CA ARG A 188 -11.48 6.27 -11.87
C ARG A 188 -11.33 4.86 -12.41
N PHE A 189 -11.87 4.63 -13.57
CA PHE A 189 -11.71 3.38 -14.29
C PHE A 189 -11.37 3.64 -15.76
N SER A 190 -10.50 2.78 -16.28
CA SER A 190 -10.07 2.83 -17.69
C SER A 190 -11.21 2.41 -18.61
N SER A 191 -11.05 2.62 -19.90
CA SER A 191 -11.85 1.92 -20.91
C SER A 191 -11.62 0.41 -20.80
N GLN A 192 -12.64 -0.38 -21.13
CA GLN A 192 -12.60 -1.84 -21.07
C GLN A 192 -11.39 -2.39 -21.83
N GLU A 193 -10.70 -3.36 -21.22
CA GLU A 193 -9.48 -3.99 -21.76
C GLU A 193 -8.35 -3.02 -22.15
N SER A 194 -8.38 -1.79 -21.62
CA SER A 194 -7.37 -0.78 -21.90
C SER A 194 -6.61 -0.37 -20.65
N LEU A 195 -5.30 -0.41 -20.73
CA LEU A 195 -4.40 0.11 -19.70
C LEU A 195 -4.21 1.63 -19.78
N THR A 196 -4.42 2.20 -20.99
CA THR A 196 -3.95 3.55 -21.35
C THR A 196 -5.06 4.55 -21.63
N ASP A 197 -6.30 4.12 -21.81
CA ASP A 197 -7.44 4.98 -22.09
C ASP A 197 -8.24 5.30 -20.83
N TRP A 198 -7.96 6.46 -20.23
CA TRP A 198 -8.56 6.95 -18.99
C TRP A 198 -9.39 8.24 -19.19
N LEU A 199 -9.49 8.72 -20.43
CA LEU A 199 -10.26 9.93 -20.74
C LEU A 199 -11.69 9.54 -21.10
N PRO A 200 -12.71 9.92 -20.29
CA PRO A 200 -14.10 9.63 -20.61
C PRO A 200 -14.53 10.32 -21.92
N THR A 201 -15.08 9.53 -22.84
CA THR A 201 -15.63 10.00 -24.12
C THR A 201 -16.95 9.31 -24.41
N ALA A 202 -17.70 9.81 -25.37
CA ALA A 202 -18.96 9.19 -25.79
C ALA A 202 -18.80 7.82 -26.48
N SER A 203 -17.58 7.41 -26.80
CA SER A 203 -17.27 6.19 -27.56
C SER A 203 -16.46 5.16 -26.80
N ASN A 204 -16.09 5.42 -25.54
CA ASN A 204 -15.38 4.50 -24.69
C ASN A 204 -16.11 4.29 -23.35
N SER A 205 -15.64 3.35 -22.55
CA SER A 205 -16.20 3.02 -21.23
C SER A 205 -15.37 3.57 -20.07
N ALA A 206 -14.40 4.46 -20.32
CA ALA A 206 -13.67 5.14 -19.26
C ALA A 206 -14.57 6.10 -18.49
N GLY A 207 -14.34 6.24 -17.20
CA GLY A 207 -15.16 7.12 -16.37
C GLY A 207 -14.61 7.33 -14.96
N ASP A 208 -15.40 8.05 -14.19
CA ASP A 208 -15.11 8.31 -12.78
C ASP A 208 -16.38 8.28 -11.93
N LEU A 209 -16.19 7.99 -10.66
CA LEU A 209 -17.20 8.00 -9.61
C LEU A 209 -16.61 8.63 -8.36
N ARG A 210 -17.42 9.33 -7.57
CA ARG A 210 -17.01 9.85 -6.29
C ARG A 210 -17.80 9.21 -5.16
N ILE A 211 -17.09 8.67 -4.16
CA ILE A 211 -17.70 8.09 -2.97
C ILE A 211 -18.44 9.19 -2.20
N GLY A 212 -19.71 8.94 -1.84
CA GLY A 212 -20.58 9.94 -1.25
C GLY A 212 -20.43 10.12 0.26
N SER A 213 -19.66 9.27 0.96
CA SER A 213 -19.49 9.34 2.42
C SER A 213 -18.12 8.80 2.84
N GLY A 214 -17.63 9.26 3.99
CA GLY A 214 -16.27 9.08 4.46
C GLY A 214 -15.41 10.31 4.19
N SER A 215 -14.20 10.32 4.73
CA SER A 215 -13.19 11.34 4.46
C SER A 215 -12.07 10.82 3.54
N GLU A 216 -11.82 9.51 3.56
CA GLU A 216 -10.83 8.88 2.68
C GLU A 216 -11.20 7.42 2.37
N PHE A 217 -10.78 6.98 1.22
CA PHE A 217 -10.79 5.59 0.83
C PHE A 217 -9.70 4.81 1.57
N VAL A 218 -10.04 3.65 2.10
CA VAL A 218 -9.08 2.77 2.78
C VAL A 218 -8.75 1.55 1.94
N THR A 219 -9.76 0.79 1.51
CA THR A 219 -9.55 -0.42 0.70
C THR A 219 -10.77 -0.79 -0.13
N ALA A 220 -10.56 -1.52 -1.20
CA ALA A 220 -11.60 -2.17 -1.98
C ALA A 220 -11.28 -3.66 -2.10
N VAL A 221 -12.30 -4.49 -1.97
CA VAL A 221 -12.20 -5.95 -2.05
C VAL A 221 -13.21 -6.45 -3.06
N GLU A 222 -12.73 -7.14 -4.09
CA GLU A 222 -13.59 -7.74 -5.11
C GLU A 222 -14.19 -9.06 -4.61
N THR A 223 -15.46 -9.24 -4.84
CA THR A 223 -16.21 -10.50 -4.69
C THR A 223 -16.72 -10.95 -6.07
N LYS A 224 -17.31 -12.11 -6.16
CA LYS A 224 -17.86 -12.59 -7.45
C LYS A 224 -18.99 -11.71 -8.02
N ARG A 225 -19.60 -10.83 -7.22
CA ARG A 225 -20.78 -10.06 -7.60
C ARG A 225 -20.57 -8.56 -7.66
N GLU A 226 -19.64 -8.06 -6.83
CA GLU A 226 -19.47 -6.65 -6.60
C GLU A 226 -18.09 -6.34 -6.00
N ILE A 227 -17.71 -5.11 -6.08
CA ILE A 227 -16.53 -4.58 -5.38
C ILE A 227 -17.02 -3.89 -4.12
N VAL A 228 -16.61 -4.39 -2.96
CA VAL A 228 -16.91 -3.77 -1.65
C VAL A 228 -15.87 -2.71 -1.37
N VAL A 229 -16.29 -1.45 -1.40
CA VAL A 229 -15.44 -0.27 -1.19
C VAL A 229 -15.60 0.22 0.23
N ILE A 230 -14.51 0.28 0.98
CA ILE A 230 -14.51 0.65 2.40
C ILE A 230 -13.73 1.95 2.57
N THR A 231 -14.39 2.93 3.20
CA THR A 231 -13.78 4.19 3.63
C THR A 231 -13.42 4.13 5.13
N ASP A 232 -12.89 5.21 5.64
CA ASP A 232 -12.62 5.37 7.08
C ASP A 232 -13.88 5.23 7.97
N SER A 233 -15.08 5.42 7.40
CA SER A 233 -16.34 5.45 8.17
C SER A 233 -17.55 4.82 7.50
N SER A 234 -17.42 4.30 6.28
CA SER A 234 -18.55 3.74 5.53
C SER A 234 -18.17 2.61 4.60
N VAL A 235 -19.15 1.82 4.19
CA VAL A 235 -19.02 0.70 3.24
C VAL A 235 -19.98 0.93 2.09
N HIS A 236 -19.50 0.68 0.88
CA HIS A 236 -20.24 0.86 -0.37
C HIS A 236 -20.13 -0.40 -1.21
N SER A 237 -21.16 -0.66 -2.01
CA SER A 237 -21.16 -1.64 -3.10
C SER A 237 -20.93 -0.91 -4.41
N MET A 238 -19.93 -1.32 -5.17
CA MET A 238 -19.69 -0.88 -6.53
C MET A 238 -19.91 -2.05 -7.47
N GLN A 239 -20.76 -1.85 -8.48
CA GLN A 239 -21.16 -2.88 -9.41
C GLN A 239 -21.08 -2.38 -10.85
N PHE A 240 -20.76 -3.29 -11.76
CA PHE A 240 -20.91 -3.03 -13.18
C PHE A 240 -22.40 -3.00 -13.54
N ILE A 241 -22.85 -1.90 -14.12
CA ILE A 241 -24.25 -1.69 -14.49
C ILE A 241 -24.46 -1.51 -16.00
N GLY A 242 -23.35 -1.48 -16.75
CA GLY A 242 -23.34 -1.31 -18.21
C GLY A 242 -23.61 0.11 -18.68
N ASP A 243 -23.59 0.29 -19.99
CA ASP A 243 -23.79 1.58 -20.63
C ASP A 243 -25.11 2.26 -20.24
N PRO A 244 -25.14 3.60 -20.06
CA PRO A 244 -24.04 4.56 -20.30
C PRO A 244 -23.17 4.84 -19.06
N PHE A 245 -23.44 4.25 -17.92
CA PHE A 245 -22.79 4.62 -16.65
C PHE A 245 -21.62 3.69 -16.28
N VAL A 246 -21.50 2.54 -16.93
CA VAL A 246 -20.47 1.51 -16.73
C VAL A 246 -20.48 0.94 -15.32
N PHE A 247 -20.13 1.73 -14.30
CA PHE A 247 -20.21 1.33 -12.89
C PHE A 247 -21.17 2.21 -12.11
N GLY A 248 -21.81 1.62 -11.11
CA GLY A 248 -22.62 2.31 -10.10
C GLY A 248 -22.08 2.02 -8.69
N ILE A 249 -22.15 3.02 -7.81
CA ILE A 249 -21.75 2.87 -6.41
C ILE A 249 -22.93 3.21 -5.50
N GLN A 250 -23.17 2.36 -4.48
CA GLN A 250 -24.26 2.54 -3.52
C GLN A 250 -23.74 2.40 -2.08
N PRO A 251 -24.16 3.27 -1.15
CA PRO A 251 -23.84 3.10 0.26
C PRO A 251 -24.57 1.89 0.84
N ILE A 252 -23.84 1.04 1.58
CA ILE A 252 -24.37 -0.13 2.28
C ILE A 252 -24.53 0.17 3.76
N ALA A 253 -23.50 0.73 4.38
CA ALA A 253 -23.47 1.00 5.82
C ALA A 253 -22.62 2.23 6.14
N SER A 254 -22.97 2.89 7.23
CA SER A 254 -22.23 4.02 7.81
C SER A 254 -21.84 3.73 9.26
N ASN A 255 -20.91 4.52 9.81
CA ASN A 255 -20.34 4.31 11.14
C ASN A 255 -19.64 2.95 11.28
N ILE A 256 -19.04 2.50 10.20
CA ILE A 256 -18.23 1.28 10.13
C ILE A 256 -16.76 1.71 10.09
N THR A 257 -15.95 1.04 10.87
CA THR A 257 -14.50 1.30 10.91
C THR A 257 -13.74 0.13 10.31
N ILE A 258 -12.56 0.43 9.77
CA ILE A 258 -11.58 -0.55 9.32
C ILE A 258 -10.23 -0.26 9.97
N MET A 259 -9.41 -1.29 10.20
CA MET A 259 -8.14 -1.13 10.91
C MET A 259 -7.06 -0.58 9.98
N GLY A 260 -6.95 -1.09 8.78
CA GLY A 260 -5.97 -0.69 7.78
C GLY A 260 -6.27 -1.29 6.40
N PRO A 261 -5.52 -0.92 5.37
CA PRO A 261 -5.82 -1.31 3.99
C PRO A 261 -5.87 -2.81 3.73
N ASN A 262 -5.00 -3.58 4.38
CA ASN A 262 -4.91 -5.04 4.21
C ASN A 262 -5.69 -5.82 5.28
N SER A 263 -6.56 -5.16 6.04
CA SER A 263 -7.34 -5.81 7.11
C SER A 263 -8.66 -6.41 6.66
N ALA A 264 -9.01 -6.29 5.36
CA ALA A 264 -10.20 -6.87 4.74
C ALA A 264 -9.83 -7.94 3.72
N ILE A 265 -10.67 -8.96 3.62
CA ILE A 265 -10.48 -10.07 2.68
C ILE A 265 -11.81 -10.67 2.25
N ALA A 266 -11.91 -11.07 0.96
CA ALA A 266 -13.06 -11.78 0.44
C ALA A 266 -12.93 -13.28 0.63
N VAL A 267 -14.01 -13.92 1.03
CA VAL A 267 -14.20 -15.37 1.02
C VAL A 267 -15.44 -15.64 0.23
N GLU A 268 -15.30 -16.14 -0.99
CA GLU A 268 -16.38 -16.31 -1.96
C GLU A 268 -17.13 -15.00 -2.22
N ASP A 269 -18.39 -14.89 -1.76
CA ASP A 269 -19.24 -13.70 -1.91
C ASP A 269 -19.34 -12.86 -0.63
N ALA A 270 -18.57 -13.20 0.40
CA ALA A 270 -18.55 -12.49 1.67
C ALA A 270 -17.23 -11.77 1.87
N VAL A 271 -17.26 -10.62 2.53
CA VAL A 271 -16.05 -9.86 2.92
C VAL A 271 -15.97 -9.79 4.42
N PHE A 272 -14.83 -10.19 4.96
CA PHE A 272 -14.51 -10.11 6.38
C PHE A 272 -13.45 -9.04 6.61
N TRP A 273 -13.59 -8.24 7.69
CA TRP A 273 -12.54 -7.28 8.04
C TRP A 273 -12.44 -7.02 9.54
N MET A 274 -11.25 -6.61 9.92
CA MET A 274 -10.95 -6.13 11.26
C MET A 274 -11.23 -4.62 11.33
N GLY A 275 -12.20 -4.21 12.14
CA GLY A 275 -12.42 -2.82 12.47
C GLY A 275 -11.62 -2.40 13.71
N ARG A 276 -11.74 -1.13 14.13
CA ARG A 276 -10.94 -0.58 15.24
C ARG A 276 -11.28 -1.17 16.62
N GLN A 277 -12.46 -1.75 16.80
CA GLN A 277 -12.90 -2.30 18.08
C GLN A 277 -13.73 -3.58 17.94
N THR A 278 -13.94 -4.08 16.73
CA THR A 278 -14.75 -5.26 16.45
C THR A 278 -14.42 -5.80 15.07
N PHE A 279 -14.93 -6.99 14.77
CA PHE A 279 -14.83 -7.60 13.45
C PHE A 279 -16.16 -7.47 12.74
N TYR A 280 -16.12 -7.42 11.43
CA TYR A 280 -17.28 -7.25 10.56
C TYR A 280 -17.33 -8.31 9.48
N LEU A 281 -18.52 -8.56 9.02
CA LEU A 281 -18.86 -9.39 7.87
C LEU A 281 -19.81 -8.62 6.95
N TYR A 282 -19.60 -8.72 5.67
CA TYR A 282 -20.54 -8.36 4.62
C TYR A 282 -20.90 -9.59 3.80
N ASP A 283 -22.18 -9.92 3.72
CA ASP A 283 -22.77 -11.02 2.95
C ASP A 283 -24.04 -10.57 2.17
N GLY A 284 -24.01 -9.33 1.67
CA GLY A 284 -25.17 -8.59 1.15
C GLY A 284 -25.71 -7.58 2.14
N LYS A 285 -25.32 -7.65 3.41
CA LYS A 285 -25.52 -6.63 4.45
C LYS A 285 -24.32 -6.61 5.41
N THR A 286 -23.99 -5.44 5.92
CA THR A 286 -22.94 -5.32 6.92
C THR A 286 -23.44 -5.70 8.32
N GLN A 287 -22.70 -6.55 9.00
CA GLN A 287 -22.98 -6.98 10.37
C GLN A 287 -21.70 -7.12 11.20
N GLN A 288 -21.81 -6.91 12.50
CA GLN A 288 -20.70 -7.17 13.41
C GLN A 288 -20.61 -8.67 13.70
N LEU A 289 -19.41 -9.21 13.66
CA LEU A 289 -19.14 -10.59 14.09
C LEU A 289 -19.02 -10.66 15.62
N PRO A 290 -19.84 -11.46 16.30
CA PRO A 290 -19.63 -11.74 17.70
C PRO A 290 -18.26 -12.42 17.91
N CYS A 291 -17.39 -11.79 18.71
CA CYS A 291 -16.03 -12.28 18.93
C CYS A 291 -15.79 -12.51 20.42
N THR A 292 -15.52 -13.75 20.81
CA THR A 292 -15.29 -14.14 22.22
C THR A 292 -13.94 -13.67 22.74
N VAL A 293 -12.97 -13.42 21.87
CA VAL A 293 -11.61 -12.98 22.21
C VAL A 293 -11.37 -11.49 21.95
N LYS A 294 -12.41 -10.75 21.62
CA LYS A 294 -12.37 -9.35 21.20
C LYS A 294 -11.59 -8.46 22.18
N GLU A 295 -11.91 -8.52 23.45
CA GLU A 295 -11.27 -7.67 24.47
C GLU A 295 -9.76 -7.91 24.55
N ARG A 296 -9.33 -9.18 24.46
CA ARG A 296 -7.92 -9.52 24.49
C ARG A 296 -7.16 -8.98 23.28
N VAL A 297 -7.72 -9.12 22.07
CA VAL A 297 -7.10 -8.65 20.83
C VAL A 297 -6.93 -7.13 20.86
N PHE A 298 -8.00 -6.38 21.09
CA PHE A 298 -7.96 -4.92 21.02
C PHE A 298 -7.30 -4.26 22.26
N PHE A 299 -7.20 -4.94 23.39
CA PHE A 299 -6.43 -4.46 24.53
C PHE A 299 -4.91 -4.50 24.26
N ASP A 300 -4.43 -5.56 23.61
CA ASP A 300 -3.00 -5.78 23.27
C ASP A 300 -2.59 -5.15 21.93
N PHE A 301 -3.52 -4.52 21.20
CA PHE A 301 -3.29 -3.99 19.85
C PHE A 301 -2.45 -2.70 19.85
N ASP A 302 -1.41 -2.64 18.99
CA ASP A 302 -0.62 -1.41 18.74
C ASP A 302 -1.26 -0.56 17.63
N TYR A 303 -2.06 0.43 18.02
CA TYR A 303 -2.77 1.29 17.07
C TYR A 303 -1.85 2.23 16.28
N ASP A 304 -0.63 2.46 16.72
CA ASP A 304 0.34 3.30 15.98
C ASP A 304 0.83 2.59 14.71
N GLN A 305 0.71 1.25 14.65
CA GLN A 305 1.08 0.43 13.51
C GLN A 305 -0.14 -0.32 12.90
N ALA A 306 -1.33 0.26 13.02
CA ALA A 306 -2.58 -0.36 12.59
C ALA A 306 -2.60 -0.75 11.11
N ASP A 307 -1.94 0.01 10.25
CA ASP A 307 -1.88 -0.24 8.80
C ASP A 307 -1.08 -1.50 8.43
N LYS A 308 -0.33 -2.08 9.38
CA LYS A 308 0.36 -3.35 9.20
C LYS A 308 -0.53 -4.58 9.34
N VAL A 309 -1.76 -4.42 9.80
CA VAL A 309 -2.70 -5.55 9.88
C VAL A 309 -2.85 -6.19 8.52
N TYR A 310 -2.73 -7.51 8.47
CA TYR A 310 -2.87 -8.27 7.26
C TYR A 310 -3.88 -9.41 7.44
N ALA A 311 -4.90 -9.42 6.58
CA ALA A 311 -5.89 -10.49 6.54
C ALA A 311 -5.47 -11.58 5.55
N GLY A 312 -5.66 -12.83 5.92
CA GLY A 312 -5.43 -14.00 5.07
C GLY A 312 -6.55 -15.02 5.19
N ILE A 313 -6.61 -15.93 4.24
CA ILE A 313 -7.54 -17.05 4.22
C ILE A 313 -6.75 -18.34 4.32
N ASN A 314 -7.26 -19.30 5.07
CA ASN A 314 -6.90 -20.70 4.98
C ASN A 314 -8.15 -21.48 4.58
N SER A 315 -8.32 -21.66 3.27
CA SER A 315 -9.55 -22.24 2.71
C SER A 315 -9.76 -23.69 3.11
N GLU A 316 -8.69 -24.44 3.36
CA GLU A 316 -8.75 -25.84 3.77
C GLU A 316 -9.44 -26.02 5.12
N PHE A 317 -9.22 -25.10 6.04
CA PHE A 317 -9.80 -25.13 7.39
C PHE A 317 -10.98 -24.18 7.58
N SER A 318 -11.44 -23.50 6.52
CA SER A 318 -12.52 -22.51 6.60
C SER A 318 -12.19 -21.36 7.57
N GLU A 319 -10.99 -20.80 7.46
CA GLU A 319 -10.48 -19.79 8.39
C GLU A 319 -10.16 -18.47 7.70
N VAL A 320 -10.52 -17.39 8.38
CA VAL A 320 -9.98 -16.04 8.12
C VAL A 320 -9.03 -15.69 9.25
N ILE A 321 -7.82 -15.26 8.89
CA ILE A 321 -6.72 -14.97 9.82
C ILE A 321 -6.37 -13.49 9.70
N TRP A 322 -6.26 -12.79 10.83
CA TRP A 322 -5.69 -11.44 10.89
C TRP A 322 -4.39 -11.48 11.69
N PHE A 323 -3.31 -11.10 11.04
CA PHE A 323 -2.03 -10.84 11.71
C PHE A 323 -1.99 -9.38 12.12
N TYR A 324 -1.56 -9.10 13.35
CA TYR A 324 -1.58 -7.75 13.90
C TYR A 324 -0.39 -7.45 14.83
N PRO A 325 0.02 -6.16 14.94
CA PRO A 325 1.07 -5.75 15.85
C PRO A 325 0.54 -5.61 17.27
N SER A 326 1.29 -6.13 18.26
CA SER A 326 0.93 -5.99 19.67
C SER A 326 1.64 -4.81 20.34
N LYS A 327 1.01 -4.27 21.41
CA LYS A 327 1.65 -3.27 22.29
C LYS A 327 2.97 -3.78 22.90
N THR A 328 3.07 -5.07 23.16
CA THR A 328 4.29 -5.67 23.71
C THR A 328 5.45 -5.56 22.72
N ASN A 329 5.17 -5.64 21.42
CA ASN A 329 6.16 -5.51 20.36
C ASN A 329 6.19 -4.08 19.74
N SER A 330 5.57 -3.09 20.40
CA SER A 330 5.56 -1.72 19.89
C SER A 330 6.95 -1.09 19.94
N LEU A 331 7.20 -0.14 19.02
CA LEU A 331 8.45 0.65 19.01
C LEU A 331 8.66 1.41 20.33
N ALA A 332 7.59 1.89 20.96
CA ALA A 332 7.64 2.59 22.24
C ALA A 332 8.14 1.69 23.39
N ASN A 333 7.94 0.39 23.28
CA ASN A 333 8.39 -0.62 24.26
C ASN A 333 9.70 -1.31 23.86
N GLY A 334 10.40 -0.79 22.85
CA GLY A 334 11.65 -1.36 22.33
C GLY A 334 11.48 -2.60 21.45
N GLY A 335 10.27 -2.85 20.98
CA GLY A 335 9.96 -3.88 19.99
C GLY A 335 10.22 -3.41 18.56
N THR A 336 9.83 -4.23 17.60
CA THR A 336 10.02 -3.98 16.16
C THR A 336 8.83 -3.23 15.52
N GLY A 337 7.67 -3.20 16.18
CA GLY A 337 6.43 -2.70 15.61
C GLY A 337 5.87 -3.56 14.47
N GLU A 338 6.42 -4.77 14.26
CA GLU A 338 5.91 -5.71 13.26
C GLU A 338 4.78 -6.58 13.83
N ASN A 339 4.00 -7.20 12.93
CA ASN A 339 2.98 -8.16 13.33
C ASN A 339 3.63 -9.32 14.09
N ASP A 340 3.14 -9.62 15.29
CA ASP A 340 3.64 -10.67 16.19
C ASP A 340 2.52 -11.51 16.79
N ARG A 341 1.27 -11.18 16.47
CA ARG A 341 0.05 -11.84 16.94
C ARG A 341 -0.84 -12.19 15.76
N TYR A 342 -1.69 -13.17 15.99
CA TYR A 342 -2.79 -13.47 15.08
C TYR A 342 -4.10 -13.74 15.83
N VAL A 343 -5.19 -13.53 15.14
CA VAL A 343 -6.52 -13.97 15.52
C VAL A 343 -7.19 -14.63 14.31
N ILE A 344 -7.86 -15.74 14.55
CA ILE A 344 -8.54 -16.55 13.55
C ILE A 344 -10.04 -16.57 13.83
N PHE A 345 -10.83 -16.43 12.79
CA PHE A 345 -12.24 -16.77 12.80
C PHE A 345 -12.46 -17.97 11.88
N ASN A 346 -12.86 -19.10 12.46
CA ASN A 346 -13.30 -20.24 11.70
C ASN A 346 -14.78 -20.05 11.36
N TYR A 347 -15.06 -19.76 10.07
CA TYR A 347 -16.43 -19.46 9.61
C TYR A 347 -17.29 -20.72 9.41
N GLY A 348 -16.68 -21.90 9.34
CA GLY A 348 -17.39 -23.17 9.30
C GLY A 348 -17.94 -23.58 10.67
N GLU A 349 -17.13 -23.36 11.72
CA GLU A 349 -17.46 -23.72 13.11
C GLU A 349 -18.00 -22.54 13.94
N ASN A 350 -17.93 -21.31 13.41
CA ASN A 350 -18.23 -20.07 14.12
C ASN A 350 -17.45 -19.94 15.45
N SER A 351 -16.15 -20.24 15.39
CA SER A 351 -15.27 -20.25 16.56
C SER A 351 -14.07 -19.31 16.37
N TRP A 352 -13.48 -18.85 17.49
CA TRP A 352 -12.37 -17.91 17.49
C TRP A 352 -11.14 -18.49 18.17
N TYR A 353 -9.99 -18.26 17.54
CA TYR A 353 -8.67 -18.64 18.07
C TYR A 353 -7.73 -17.45 18.03
N TYR A 354 -6.70 -17.44 18.84
CA TYR A 354 -5.65 -16.42 18.82
C TYR A 354 -4.32 -17.02 19.26
N GLY A 355 -3.22 -16.39 18.88
CA GLY A 355 -1.89 -16.82 19.27
C GLY A 355 -0.79 -15.84 18.88
N ASN A 356 0.43 -16.33 19.03
CA ASN A 356 1.66 -15.58 18.79
C ASN A 356 2.31 -16.12 17.52
N LEU A 357 2.12 -15.40 16.42
CA LEU A 357 2.80 -15.66 15.17
C LEU A 357 2.74 -14.37 14.34
N GLY A 358 3.88 -13.90 13.89
CA GLY A 358 3.97 -12.72 13.04
C GLY A 358 4.04 -13.09 11.56
N ARG A 359 3.19 -12.44 10.76
CA ARG A 359 3.31 -12.46 9.29
C ARG A 359 2.99 -11.07 8.76
N SER A 360 3.80 -10.59 7.84
CA SER A 360 3.57 -9.32 7.13
C SER A 360 2.66 -9.48 5.92
N ALA A 361 2.57 -10.69 5.37
CA ALA A 361 1.66 -11.08 4.30
C ALA A 361 1.35 -12.57 4.41
N PHE A 362 0.19 -12.98 3.89
CA PHE A 362 -0.24 -14.36 3.87
C PHE A 362 -1.03 -14.63 2.59
N LEU A 363 -0.75 -15.75 1.94
CA LEU A 363 -1.41 -16.21 0.75
C LEU A 363 -1.89 -17.63 0.96
N ASP A 364 -3.16 -17.88 0.68
CA ASP A 364 -3.74 -19.22 0.68
C ASP A 364 -3.03 -20.12 -0.33
N ARG A 365 -3.13 -21.41 -0.15
CA ARG A 365 -2.45 -22.40 -1.00
C ARG A 365 -2.73 -22.23 -2.49
N GLY A 366 -3.97 -21.91 -2.88
CA GLY A 366 -4.36 -21.84 -4.29
C GLY A 366 -3.97 -23.11 -5.05
N ILE A 367 -3.08 -22.97 -6.02
CA ILE A 367 -2.52 -24.09 -6.81
C ILE A 367 -1.28 -24.73 -6.17
N ARG A 368 -0.85 -24.24 -5.00
CA ARG A 368 0.32 -24.76 -4.27
C ARG A 368 -0.10 -25.84 -3.29
N ASP A 369 0.86 -26.59 -2.79
CA ASP A 369 0.60 -27.63 -1.79
C ASP A 369 0.27 -27.02 -0.41
N PHE A 370 0.81 -25.83 -0.12
CA PHE A 370 0.73 -25.19 1.20
C PHE A 370 0.47 -23.69 1.10
N PRO A 371 -0.22 -23.09 2.08
CA PRO A 371 -0.27 -21.65 2.25
C PRO A 371 1.13 -21.08 2.51
N ILE A 372 1.36 -19.83 2.11
CA ILE A 372 2.65 -19.14 2.27
C ILE A 372 2.47 -17.88 3.10
N GLY A 373 3.30 -17.71 4.12
CA GLY A 373 3.37 -16.48 4.91
C GLY A 373 4.75 -15.82 4.81
N ALA A 374 4.80 -14.50 4.77
CA ALA A 374 6.03 -13.74 4.76
C ALA A 374 6.35 -13.20 6.16
N ALA A 375 7.58 -13.33 6.61
CA ALA A 375 8.14 -12.68 7.80
C ALA A 375 9.67 -12.66 7.74
N ASP A 376 10.30 -11.68 8.37
CA ASP A 376 11.76 -11.63 8.59
C ASP A 376 12.59 -11.83 7.31
N ASN A 377 12.13 -11.30 6.18
CA ASN A 377 12.72 -11.46 4.84
C ASN A 377 12.71 -12.90 4.30
N TYR A 378 11.88 -13.79 4.86
CA TYR A 378 11.68 -15.15 4.40
C TYR A 378 10.22 -15.42 4.03
N LEU A 379 10.04 -16.44 3.19
CA LEU A 379 8.74 -17.04 2.91
C LEU A 379 8.67 -18.39 3.64
N TYR A 380 7.60 -18.57 4.40
CA TYR A 380 7.34 -19.77 5.19
C TYR A 380 6.15 -20.53 4.61
N ASN A 381 6.30 -21.81 4.39
CA ASN A 381 5.17 -22.68 4.14
C ASN A 381 4.44 -22.95 5.46
N HIS A 382 3.14 -22.88 5.44
CA HIS A 382 2.26 -23.20 6.56
C HIS A 382 1.67 -24.60 6.38
N GLU A 383 1.10 -25.16 7.44
CA GLU A 383 0.44 -26.50 7.44
C GLU A 383 1.37 -27.64 6.98
N LEU A 384 2.64 -27.55 7.25
CA LEU A 384 3.59 -28.64 7.17
C LEU A 384 3.47 -29.46 8.44
N GLY A 385 2.59 -30.46 8.49
CA GLY A 385 2.24 -31.30 9.62
C GLY A 385 3.36 -31.92 10.44
#